data_5665c756a4132c1046ebe8ffe7497140
#
_entry.id   5665c756a4132c1046ebe8ffe7497140
#
_cell.length_a   1.000
_cell.length_b   1.000
_cell.length_c   1.000
_cell.angle_alpha   90.00
_cell.angle_beta   90.00
_cell.angle_gamma   90.00
#
_symmetry.space_group_name_H-M   'P 1'
#
loop_
_entity.id
_entity.type
_entity.pdbx_description
1 polymer ?
#
loop_
_entity_poly.entity_id
_entity_poly.type
_entity_poly.pdbx_seq_one_letter_code
_entity_poly.pdbx_strand_id
1 'polypeptide(L)'
;MTRNDAREIMMQILYELDAQKALEEAKAKQLTDERLPGDHAVRGGKLLSAIIAHIDEIDDDINKHADRWKTSRMPKVDLAIMRLACGEMRYCEDIPEAVSINEAINMAKKYSTDNSARFIHGVLGAVSKGENK
;
A
#
# COMPACT_ATOMS: atom_id res chain seq x y z
N MET A 1 -9.28 -17.68 3.26
CA MET A 1 -8.94 -16.27 2.94
C MET A 1 -8.07 -16.24 1.70
N THR A 2 -8.41 -15.39 0.77
CA THR A 2 -7.61 -15.20 -0.45
C THR A 2 -6.51 -14.17 -0.23
N ARG A 3 -5.55 -14.09 -1.17
CA ARG A 3 -4.54 -13.04 -1.15
C ARG A 3 -5.15 -11.64 -1.22
N ASN A 4 -6.24 -11.49 -1.99
CA ASN A 4 -6.91 -10.20 -2.10
C ASN A 4 -7.63 -9.81 -0.82
N ASP A 5 -8.22 -10.78 -0.10
CA ASP A 5 -8.80 -10.51 1.21
C ASP A 5 -7.71 -10.05 2.18
N ALA A 6 -6.57 -10.71 2.18
CA ALA A 6 -5.44 -10.34 3.03
C ALA A 6 -4.91 -8.95 2.66
N ARG A 7 -4.86 -8.64 1.36
CA ARG A 7 -4.42 -7.32 0.88
C ARG A 7 -5.31 -6.20 1.40
N GLU A 8 -6.63 -6.41 1.38
CA GLU A 8 -7.57 -5.41 1.92
C GLU A 8 -7.37 -5.19 3.42
N ILE A 9 -7.12 -6.26 4.16
CA ILE A 9 -6.86 -6.14 5.61
C ILE A 9 -5.55 -5.39 5.85
N MET A 10 -4.50 -5.67 5.09
CA MET A 10 -3.23 -4.95 5.22
C MET A 10 -3.39 -3.46 4.91
N MET A 11 -4.16 -3.12 3.88
CA MET A 11 -4.46 -1.73 3.56
C MET A 11 -5.18 -1.04 4.72
N GLN A 12 -6.17 -1.71 5.30
CA GLN A 12 -6.92 -1.17 6.43
C GLN A 12 -6.03 -0.95 7.66
N ILE A 13 -5.07 -1.85 7.91
CA ILE A 13 -4.11 -1.68 9.00
C ILE A 13 -3.25 -0.44 8.77
N LEU A 14 -2.72 -0.26 7.57
CA LEU A 14 -1.93 0.94 7.26
C LEU A 14 -2.77 2.21 7.43
N TYR A 15 -4.03 2.17 6.97
CA TYR A 15 -4.95 3.29 7.13
C TYR A 15 -5.18 3.63 8.59
N GLU A 16 -5.48 2.63 9.42
CA GLU A 16 -5.76 2.83 10.85
C GLU A 16 -4.56 3.40 11.58
N LEU A 17 -3.38 2.83 11.35
CA LEU A 17 -2.17 3.27 12.03
C LEU A 17 -1.77 4.69 11.60
N ASP A 18 -1.94 5.02 10.33
CA ASP A 18 -1.67 6.38 9.85
C ASP A 18 -2.64 7.38 10.49
N ALA A 19 -3.92 7.04 10.54
CA ALA A 19 -4.94 7.90 11.16
C ALA A 19 -4.65 8.16 12.64
N GLN A 20 -4.08 7.18 13.32
CA GLN A 20 -3.71 7.26 14.74
C GLN A 20 -2.33 7.87 14.95
N LYS A 21 -1.62 8.23 13.87
CA LYS A 21 -0.21 8.68 13.92
C LYS A 21 0.67 7.66 14.63
N ALA A 22 0.44 6.39 14.33
CA ALA A 22 1.06 5.25 15.02
C ALA A 22 1.61 4.23 14.04
N LEU A 23 2.21 4.68 12.93
CA LEU A 23 2.87 3.80 11.96
C LEU A 23 4.15 3.23 12.59
N GLU A 24 3.96 2.18 13.40
CA GLU A 24 5.02 1.51 14.14
C GLU A 24 5.02 0.02 13.79
N GLU A 25 6.20 -0.54 13.56
CA GLU A 25 6.33 -1.94 13.12
C GLU A 25 5.70 -2.92 14.11
N ALA A 26 5.91 -2.70 15.41
CA ALA A 26 5.36 -3.57 16.44
C ALA A 26 3.83 -3.58 16.44
N LYS A 27 3.21 -2.42 16.23
CA LYS A 27 1.75 -2.32 16.17
C LYS A 27 1.21 -3.00 14.92
N ALA A 28 1.88 -2.83 13.77
CA ALA A 28 1.49 -3.49 12.54
C ALA A 28 1.56 -5.01 12.69
N LYS A 29 2.64 -5.51 13.29
CA LYS A 29 2.80 -6.95 13.52
C LYS A 29 1.69 -7.49 14.42
N GLN A 30 1.36 -6.79 15.48
CA GLN A 30 0.27 -7.18 16.37
C GLN A 30 -1.04 -7.30 15.60
N LEU A 31 -1.37 -6.32 14.77
CA LEU A 31 -2.63 -6.32 14.03
C LEU A 31 -2.65 -7.40 12.93
N THR A 32 -1.53 -7.65 12.27
CA THR A 32 -1.47 -8.74 11.29
C THR A 32 -1.66 -10.10 11.97
N ASP A 33 -1.03 -10.30 13.12
CA ASP A 33 -1.19 -11.54 13.88
C ASP A 33 -2.64 -11.74 14.35
N GLU A 34 -3.33 -10.67 14.72
CA GLU A 34 -4.72 -10.74 15.16
C GLU A 34 -5.72 -10.95 14.02
N ARG A 35 -5.46 -10.38 12.84
CA ARG A 35 -6.46 -10.26 11.77
C ARG A 35 -6.23 -11.18 10.59
N LEU A 36 -5.03 -11.73 10.43
CA LEU A 36 -4.68 -12.59 9.31
C LEU A 36 -4.36 -13.99 9.80
N PRO A 37 -4.87 -15.03 9.12
CA PRO A 37 -4.59 -16.41 9.52
C PRO A 37 -3.29 -16.91 8.88
N GLY A 38 -2.58 -17.79 9.61
CA GLY A 38 -1.48 -18.60 9.09
C GLY A 38 -0.41 -17.82 8.35
N ASP A 39 -0.11 -18.25 7.14
CA ASP A 39 0.95 -17.65 6.33
C ASP A 39 0.63 -16.21 5.92
N HIS A 40 -0.64 -15.83 5.84
CA HIS A 40 -1.03 -14.45 5.56
C HIS A 40 -0.51 -13.50 6.65
N ALA A 41 -0.55 -13.93 7.91
CA ALA A 41 -0.03 -13.12 9.03
C ALA A 41 1.48 -12.95 8.91
N VAL A 42 2.21 -14.03 8.58
CA VAL A 42 3.66 -13.97 8.43
C VAL A 42 4.05 -13.06 7.27
N ARG A 43 3.46 -13.28 6.10
CA ARG A 43 3.75 -12.46 4.91
C ARG A 43 3.34 -11.01 5.13
N GLY A 44 2.15 -10.80 5.67
CA GLY A 44 1.61 -9.45 5.92
C GLY A 44 2.44 -8.71 6.95
N GLY A 45 2.84 -9.36 8.02
CA GLY A 45 3.68 -8.75 9.04
C GLY A 45 5.01 -8.29 8.49
N LYS A 46 5.67 -9.13 7.68
CA LYS A 46 6.94 -8.77 7.03
C LYS A 46 6.78 -7.61 6.07
N LEU A 47 5.73 -7.64 5.25
CA LEU A 47 5.49 -6.59 4.27
C LEU A 47 5.22 -5.25 4.94
N LEU A 48 4.29 -5.21 5.90
CA LEU A 48 3.96 -3.97 6.59
C LEU A 48 5.14 -3.43 7.40
N SER A 49 5.93 -4.32 8.01
CA SER A 49 7.14 -3.92 8.71
C SER A 49 8.13 -3.22 7.77
N ALA A 50 8.36 -3.81 6.59
CA ALA A 50 9.25 -3.21 5.59
C ALA A 50 8.72 -1.87 5.08
N ILE A 51 7.42 -1.78 4.82
CA ILE A 51 6.79 -0.53 4.39
C ILE A 51 6.98 0.57 5.44
N ILE A 52 6.71 0.26 6.70
CA ILE A 52 6.83 1.25 7.78
C ILE A 52 8.29 1.65 7.98
N ALA A 53 9.21 0.69 7.95
CA ALA A 53 10.64 0.99 8.10
C ALA A 53 11.16 1.91 7.00
N HIS A 54 10.57 1.89 5.80
CA HIS A 54 10.98 2.67 4.66
C HIS A 54 9.91 3.64 4.17
N ILE A 55 9.04 4.10 5.09
CA ILE A 55 7.86 4.89 4.72
C ILE A 55 8.23 6.19 4.02
N ASP A 56 9.29 6.84 4.44
CA ASP A 56 9.71 8.11 3.84
C ASP A 56 10.18 7.90 2.40
N GLU A 57 10.91 6.84 2.13
CA GLU A 57 11.36 6.50 0.78
C GLU A 57 10.17 6.17 -0.12
N ILE A 58 9.20 5.44 0.39
CA ILE A 58 7.99 5.08 -0.34
C ILE A 58 7.19 6.34 -0.66
N ASP A 59 6.99 7.22 0.33
CA ASP A 59 6.25 8.47 0.13
C ASP A 59 6.98 9.39 -0.86
N ASP A 60 8.31 9.45 -0.81
CA ASP A 60 9.10 10.23 -1.77
C ASP A 60 8.91 9.72 -3.19
N ASP A 61 8.87 8.40 -3.36
CA ASP A 61 8.66 7.77 -4.66
C ASP A 61 7.26 8.10 -5.21
N ILE A 62 6.26 8.01 -4.36
CA ILE A 62 4.89 8.41 -4.72
C ILE A 62 4.85 9.88 -5.11
N ASN A 63 5.47 10.75 -4.30
CA ASN A 63 5.46 12.20 -4.53
C ASN A 63 6.15 12.61 -5.84
N LYS A 64 7.17 11.88 -6.26
CA LYS A 64 7.83 12.16 -7.54
C LYS A 64 6.89 12.06 -8.73
N HIS A 65 5.86 11.23 -8.61
CA HIS A 65 4.95 10.91 -9.71
C HIS A 65 3.53 11.39 -9.47
N ALA A 66 3.28 12.04 -8.34
CA ALA A 66 1.96 12.53 -7.96
C ALA A 66 1.91 14.05 -8.14
N ASP A 67 1.71 14.49 -9.39
CA ASP A 67 1.73 15.93 -9.73
C ASP A 67 0.59 16.70 -9.09
N ARG A 68 -0.60 16.11 -9.01
CA ARG A 68 -1.79 16.80 -8.51
C ARG A 68 -1.84 16.85 -6.99
N TRP A 69 -1.62 15.72 -6.34
CA TRP A 69 -1.74 15.59 -4.89
C TRP A 69 -0.50 14.96 -4.33
N LYS A 70 0.17 15.65 -3.44
CA LYS A 70 1.25 15.06 -2.67
C LYS A 70 0.69 14.21 -1.54
N THR A 71 1.51 13.31 -0.97
CA THR A 71 1.06 12.39 0.07
C THR A 71 0.43 13.10 1.26
N SER A 72 0.88 14.32 1.58
CA SER A 72 0.33 15.13 2.67
C SER A 72 -1.11 15.60 2.42
N ARG A 73 -1.56 15.58 1.17
CA ARG A 73 -2.90 16.07 0.78
C ARG A 73 -3.81 15.02 0.23
N MET A 74 -3.31 13.80 0.05
CA MET A 74 -4.13 12.69 -0.45
C MET A 74 -5.16 12.27 0.59
N PRO A 75 -6.34 11.78 0.14
CA PRO A 75 -7.20 11.04 1.05
C PRO A 75 -6.41 9.89 1.69
N LYS A 76 -6.59 9.69 2.97
CA LYS A 76 -5.81 8.70 3.73
C LYS A 76 -5.97 7.28 3.21
N VAL A 77 -7.16 6.93 2.70
CA VAL A 77 -7.38 5.60 2.14
C VAL A 77 -6.58 5.42 0.84
N ASP A 78 -6.51 6.46 0.01
CA ASP A 78 -5.73 6.43 -1.23
C ASP A 78 -4.25 6.25 -0.93
N LEU A 79 -3.76 6.96 0.07
CA LEU A 79 -2.37 6.86 0.51
C LEU A 79 -2.05 5.45 1.03
N ALA A 80 -2.93 4.87 1.84
CA ALA A 80 -2.76 3.51 2.33
C ALA A 80 -2.69 2.49 1.18
N ILE A 81 -3.56 2.65 0.18
CA ILE A 81 -3.56 1.78 -1.00
C ILE A 81 -2.24 1.89 -1.76
N MET A 82 -1.78 3.11 -2.00
CA MET A 82 -0.54 3.32 -2.75
C MET A 82 0.70 2.87 -1.98
N ARG A 83 0.75 3.09 -0.68
CA ARG A 83 1.85 2.60 0.15
C ARG A 83 1.95 1.08 0.12
N LEU A 84 0.79 0.40 0.19
CA LEU A 84 0.77 -1.06 0.12
C LEU A 84 1.25 -1.55 -1.24
N ALA A 85 0.74 -0.97 -2.33
CA ALA A 85 1.13 -1.38 -3.68
C ALA A 85 2.62 -1.14 -3.94
N CYS A 86 3.14 0.01 -3.54
CA CYS A 86 4.57 0.30 -3.66
C CYS A 86 5.40 -0.69 -2.85
N GLY A 87 4.95 -1.04 -1.66
CA GLY A 87 5.60 -2.04 -0.83
C GLY A 87 5.65 -3.41 -1.51
N GLU A 88 4.53 -3.84 -2.09
CA GLU A 88 4.50 -5.11 -2.83
C GLU A 88 5.48 -5.08 -4.00
N MET A 89 5.50 -4.00 -4.75
CA MET A 89 6.40 -3.87 -5.91
C MET A 89 7.87 -3.89 -5.50
N ARG A 90 8.19 -3.36 -4.33
CA ARG A 90 9.57 -3.32 -3.83
C ARG A 90 10.02 -4.61 -3.15
N TYR A 91 9.14 -5.24 -2.38
CA TYR A 91 9.53 -6.28 -1.42
C TYR A 91 8.97 -7.66 -1.71
N CYS A 92 8.05 -7.79 -2.66
CA CYS A 92 7.41 -9.06 -2.99
C CYS A 92 7.75 -9.47 -4.43
N GLU A 93 8.89 -10.12 -4.61
CA GLU A 93 9.35 -10.53 -5.93
C GLU A 93 8.43 -11.56 -6.59
N ASP A 94 7.69 -12.31 -5.79
CA ASP A 94 6.76 -13.32 -6.28
C ASP A 94 5.42 -12.74 -6.79
N ILE A 95 5.21 -11.42 -6.65
CA ILE A 95 4.01 -10.75 -7.15
C ILE A 95 4.40 -9.87 -8.35
N PRO A 96 3.86 -10.15 -9.56
CA PRO A 96 4.08 -9.24 -10.69
C PRO A 96 3.55 -7.84 -10.38
N GLU A 97 4.27 -6.81 -10.80
CA GLU A 97 3.87 -5.42 -10.54
C GLU A 97 2.48 -5.10 -11.08
N ALA A 98 2.14 -5.65 -12.24
CA ALA A 98 0.81 -5.46 -12.82
C ALA A 98 -0.30 -5.95 -11.89
N VAL A 99 -0.06 -7.03 -11.15
CA VAL A 99 -1.03 -7.53 -10.18
C VAL A 99 -1.21 -6.54 -9.03
N SER A 100 -0.12 -6.04 -8.48
CA SER A 100 -0.18 -5.05 -7.39
C SER A 100 -0.91 -3.79 -7.83
N ILE A 101 -0.65 -3.31 -9.04
CA ILE A 101 -1.31 -2.12 -9.58
C ILE A 101 -2.80 -2.39 -9.79
N ASN A 102 -3.17 -3.50 -10.42
CA ASN A 102 -4.57 -3.83 -10.67
C ASN A 102 -5.36 -3.97 -9.38
N GLU A 103 -4.78 -4.60 -8.36
CA GLU A 103 -5.47 -4.77 -7.09
C GLU A 103 -5.59 -3.44 -6.34
N ALA A 104 -4.61 -2.54 -6.47
CA ALA A 104 -4.73 -1.19 -5.94
C ALA A 104 -5.89 -0.43 -6.58
N ILE A 105 -6.05 -0.54 -7.89
CA ILE A 105 -7.15 0.08 -8.62
C ILE A 105 -8.49 -0.48 -8.13
N ASN A 106 -8.58 -1.80 -7.96
CA ASN A 106 -9.80 -2.45 -7.47
C ASN A 106 -10.14 -1.98 -6.04
N MET A 107 -9.15 -1.87 -5.15
CA MET A 107 -9.38 -1.34 -3.81
C MET A 107 -9.84 0.12 -3.84
N ALA A 108 -9.27 0.93 -4.71
CA ALA A 108 -9.68 2.33 -4.85
C ALA A 108 -11.13 2.46 -5.32
N LYS A 109 -11.55 1.61 -6.25
CA LYS A 109 -12.95 1.58 -6.70
C LYS A 109 -13.91 1.16 -5.58
N LYS A 110 -13.46 0.26 -4.72
CA LYS A 110 -14.27 -0.27 -3.61
C LYS A 110 -14.35 0.70 -2.44
N TYR A 111 -13.24 1.32 -2.08
CA TYR A 111 -13.10 2.10 -0.84
C TYR A 111 -12.97 3.60 -1.06
N SER A 112 -12.78 4.05 -2.29
CA SER A 112 -12.61 5.46 -2.60
C SER A 112 -13.51 5.85 -3.79
N THR A 113 -12.98 6.52 -4.81
CA THR A 113 -13.75 7.01 -5.95
C THR A 113 -13.14 6.54 -7.27
N ASP A 114 -13.91 6.64 -8.35
CA ASP A 114 -13.39 6.35 -9.70
C ASP A 114 -12.27 7.34 -10.08
N ASN A 115 -12.37 8.59 -9.64
CA ASN A 115 -11.30 9.57 -9.84
C ASN A 115 -10.03 9.17 -9.10
N SER A 116 -10.15 8.69 -7.86
CA SER A 116 -9.02 8.17 -7.10
C SER A 116 -8.41 6.96 -7.80
N ALA A 117 -9.22 6.06 -8.32
CA ALA A 117 -8.72 4.86 -9.02
C ALA A 117 -7.88 5.26 -10.23
N ARG A 118 -8.32 6.26 -11.02
CA ARG A 118 -7.55 6.77 -12.17
C ARG A 118 -6.26 7.43 -11.75
N PHE A 119 -6.30 8.23 -10.70
CA PHE A 119 -5.12 8.91 -10.14
C PHE A 119 -4.10 7.88 -9.67
N ILE A 120 -4.54 6.89 -8.89
CA ILE A 120 -3.69 5.82 -8.37
C ILE A 120 -3.05 5.02 -9.51
N HIS A 121 -3.85 4.69 -10.54
CA HIS A 121 -3.33 3.98 -11.73
C HIS A 121 -2.18 4.77 -12.37
N GLY A 122 -2.38 6.06 -12.58
CA GLY A 122 -1.35 6.93 -13.18
C GLY A 122 -0.08 6.99 -12.35
N VAL A 123 -0.23 7.18 -11.04
CA VAL A 123 0.92 7.28 -10.13
C VAL A 123 1.68 5.96 -10.06
N LEU A 124 0.98 4.86 -9.82
CA LEU A 124 1.63 3.55 -9.68
C LEU A 124 2.26 3.08 -10.98
N GLY A 125 1.63 3.36 -12.12
CA GLY A 125 2.22 3.05 -13.43
C GLY A 125 3.52 3.82 -13.65
N ALA A 126 3.56 5.09 -13.24
CA ALA A 126 4.76 5.90 -13.34
C ALA A 126 5.86 5.44 -12.36
N VAL A 127 5.49 5.09 -11.14
CA VAL A 127 6.42 4.54 -10.14
C VAL A 127 7.08 3.28 -10.70
N SER A 128 6.28 2.38 -11.26
CA SER A 128 6.79 1.13 -11.84
C SER A 128 7.80 1.38 -12.97
N LYS A 129 7.52 2.36 -13.84
CA LYS A 129 8.41 2.72 -14.95
C LYS A 129 9.58 3.60 -14.51
N GLY A 130 9.36 4.45 -13.52
CA GLY A 130 10.35 5.41 -13.04
C GLY A 130 11.62 4.77 -12.49
N GLU A 131 11.49 3.59 -11.91
CA GLU A 131 12.63 2.87 -11.34
C GLU A 131 13.63 2.41 -12.40
N ASN A 132 13.23 2.39 -13.66
CA ASN A 132 14.07 1.95 -14.78
C ASN A 132 14.82 3.09 -15.45
N LYS A 133 14.77 4.28 -14.91
CA LYS A 133 15.41 5.46 -15.50
C LYS A 133 16.71 5.81 -14.83
#